data_680c1b64e6b785981b457c0fbb3d6eaf
#
_entry.id   680c1b64e6b785981b457c0fbb3d6eaf
#
_cell.length_a   1.000
_cell.length_b   1.000
_cell.length_c   1.000
_cell.angle_alpha   90.00
_cell.angle_beta   90.00
_cell.angle_gamma   90.00
#
_symmetry.space_group_name_H-M   'P 1'
#
loop_
_entity.id
_entity.type
_entity.pdbx_description
1 polymer ?
#
loop_
_entity_poly.entity_id
_entity_poly.type
_entity_poly.pdbx_seq_one_letter_code
_entity_poly.pdbx_strand_id
1 'polypeptide(L)'
;MSIIHGCITALITPFKANGKLDEMGLEKLVLRQIKSGVHGIVPCGTTGESPTLSYEEHQEVIKIAIDITKRKIPVIAGTGSNSTYEALEMTASAEKAGADATLQVVPYYNKPNQSGLYKHFSNISNNTSLPVILYNIPGRSVVSLKIETINKLALENKNIVGIKEASGDISTTKEIKASCPEDFIILSGEDSLNLSILEEGGSGFISVTSNLIPEECSMLYNSFQKGEDSVAKKINSDIAKLNKLLFIDTNPIPIKFAMSKLGLCINSLRLPLTTLDDEKISQLLIE
;
A
#
# COMPACT_ATOMS: atom_id res chain seq x y z
N MET A 1 11.63 17.98 -0.85
CA MET A 1 10.92 16.80 -1.38
C MET A 1 10.03 16.24 -0.28
N SER A 2 8.82 15.78 -0.62
CA SER A 2 7.98 15.04 0.33
C SER A 2 8.75 13.80 0.81
N ILE A 3 8.55 13.40 2.08
CA ILE A 3 9.10 12.14 2.62
C ILE A 3 8.40 10.91 2.03
N ILE A 4 7.28 11.10 1.33
CA ILE A 4 6.44 10.04 0.78
C ILE A 4 6.67 9.98 -0.74
N HIS A 5 7.56 9.10 -1.15
CA HIS A 5 7.91 8.85 -2.55
C HIS A 5 8.59 7.48 -2.70
N GLY A 6 8.81 7.05 -3.92
CA GLY A 6 9.64 5.88 -4.20
C GLY A 6 8.93 4.55 -4.10
N CYS A 7 9.72 3.49 -3.95
CA CYS A 7 9.24 2.14 -3.70
C CYS A 7 8.82 2.01 -2.23
N ILE A 8 7.53 1.92 -1.98
CA ILE A 8 6.94 1.74 -0.65
C ILE A 8 6.31 0.34 -0.60
N THR A 9 6.62 -0.44 0.43
CA THR A 9 6.11 -1.82 0.50
C THR A 9 4.77 -1.88 1.22
N ALA A 10 3.73 -2.39 0.54
CA ALA A 10 2.50 -2.84 1.21
C ALA A 10 2.81 -4.10 2.02
N LEU A 11 3.22 -3.92 3.28
CA LEU A 11 3.80 -4.98 4.08
C LEU A 11 2.76 -6.06 4.44
N ILE A 12 3.11 -7.35 4.31
CA ILE A 12 2.30 -8.44 4.84
C ILE A 12 2.32 -8.42 6.36
N THR A 13 1.25 -8.93 6.98
CA THR A 13 1.23 -9.27 8.40
C THR A 13 1.50 -10.76 8.56
N PRO A 14 2.63 -11.19 9.12
CA PRO A 14 2.93 -12.60 9.32
C PRO A 14 2.13 -13.14 10.53
N PHE A 15 1.61 -14.34 10.39
CA PHE A 15 0.91 -15.05 11.47
C PHE A 15 1.62 -16.35 11.81
N LYS A 16 1.53 -16.76 13.08
CA LYS A 16 1.96 -18.08 13.56
C LYS A 16 0.97 -19.16 13.09
N ALA A 17 1.35 -20.43 13.19
CA ALA A 17 0.48 -21.56 12.82
C ALA A 17 -0.87 -21.60 13.54
N ASN A 18 -0.95 -21.00 14.74
CA ASN A 18 -2.18 -20.88 15.52
C ASN A 18 -3.01 -19.61 15.18
N GLY A 19 -2.64 -18.88 14.10
CA GLY A 19 -3.32 -17.67 13.64
C GLY A 19 -3.02 -16.40 14.45
N LYS A 20 -2.19 -16.46 15.50
CA LYS A 20 -1.76 -15.27 16.24
C LYS A 20 -0.71 -14.47 15.46
N LEU A 21 -0.62 -13.19 15.74
CA LEU A 21 0.43 -12.32 15.19
C LEU A 21 1.84 -12.90 15.45
N ASP A 22 2.67 -12.92 14.44
CA ASP A 22 4.09 -13.25 14.56
C ASP A 22 4.93 -11.97 14.63
N GLU A 23 5.02 -11.39 15.82
CA GLU A 23 5.73 -10.13 16.06
C GLU A 23 7.20 -10.21 15.65
N MET A 24 7.89 -11.32 15.98
CA MET A 24 9.30 -11.52 15.57
C MET A 24 9.44 -11.67 14.06
N GLY A 25 8.48 -12.33 13.41
CA GLY A 25 8.41 -12.40 11.95
C GLY A 25 8.22 -11.01 11.34
N LEU A 26 7.32 -10.21 11.90
CA LEU A 26 7.07 -8.84 11.45
C LEU A 26 8.33 -7.96 11.60
N GLU A 27 9.02 -8.03 12.74
CA GLU A 27 10.30 -7.33 12.94
C GLU A 27 11.33 -7.67 11.86
N LYS A 28 11.52 -8.96 11.58
CA LYS A 28 12.45 -9.42 10.54
C LYS A 28 12.07 -8.89 9.16
N LEU A 29 10.77 -8.86 8.82
CA LEU A 29 10.28 -8.33 7.55
C LEU A 29 10.55 -6.83 7.43
N VAL A 30 10.29 -6.05 8.48
CA VAL A 30 10.58 -4.60 8.49
C VAL A 30 12.09 -4.34 8.33
N LEU A 31 12.94 -5.05 9.09
CA LEU A 31 14.39 -4.93 8.97
C LEU A 31 14.89 -5.30 7.58
N ARG A 32 14.30 -6.32 6.95
CA ARG A 32 14.62 -6.71 5.57
C ARG A 32 14.29 -5.58 4.59
N GLN A 33 13.13 -4.95 4.70
CA GLN A 33 12.75 -3.83 3.85
C GLN A 33 13.75 -2.65 3.98
N ILE A 34 14.11 -2.29 5.20
CA ILE A 34 15.10 -1.23 5.45
C ILE A 34 16.44 -1.57 4.82
N LYS A 35 16.92 -2.82 4.99
CA LYS A 35 18.21 -3.27 4.44
C LYS A 35 18.22 -3.26 2.91
N SER A 36 17.11 -3.58 2.28
CA SER A 36 16.96 -3.61 0.82
C SER A 36 16.73 -2.22 0.20
N GLY A 37 16.72 -1.16 1.00
CA GLY A 37 16.69 0.22 0.51
C GLY A 37 15.33 0.67 -0.03
N VAL A 38 14.21 0.10 0.45
CA VAL A 38 12.89 0.64 0.12
C VAL A 38 12.69 2.02 0.76
N HIS A 39 11.82 2.81 0.17
CA HIS A 39 11.60 4.21 0.54
C HIS A 39 10.52 4.39 1.61
N GLY A 40 9.82 3.34 1.99
CA GLY A 40 8.80 3.36 3.03
C GLY A 40 8.06 2.03 3.14
N ILE A 41 7.22 1.91 4.14
CA ILE A 41 6.36 0.73 4.34
C ILE A 41 4.93 1.13 4.71
N VAL A 42 3.96 0.30 4.31
CA VAL A 42 2.55 0.42 4.69
C VAL A 42 2.15 -0.83 5.48
N PRO A 43 2.22 -0.81 6.82
CA PRO A 43 1.57 -1.84 7.64
C PRO A 43 0.05 -1.69 7.60
N CYS A 44 -0.68 -2.76 7.86
CA CYS A 44 -2.15 -2.79 7.94
C CYS A 44 -2.89 -2.25 6.71
N GLY A 45 -2.29 -2.38 5.50
CA GLY A 45 -3.01 -2.23 4.24
C GLY A 45 -3.79 -3.50 3.89
N THR A 46 -4.33 -3.57 2.66
CA THR A 46 -4.99 -4.77 2.12
C THR A 46 -4.07 -6.00 2.19
N THR A 47 -2.82 -5.83 1.78
CA THR A 47 -1.79 -6.88 1.80
C THR A 47 -1.44 -7.32 3.23
N GLY A 48 -1.59 -6.43 4.19
CA GLY A 48 -1.41 -6.71 5.63
C GLY A 48 -2.63 -7.34 6.30
N GLU A 49 -3.64 -7.78 5.56
CA GLU A 49 -4.87 -8.40 6.07
C GLU A 49 -5.60 -7.56 7.14
N SER A 50 -5.60 -6.23 6.97
CA SER A 50 -6.22 -5.28 7.90
C SER A 50 -7.65 -5.69 8.35
N PRO A 51 -8.56 -6.19 7.47
CA PRO A 51 -9.93 -6.54 7.88
C PRO A 51 -10.04 -7.68 8.89
N THR A 52 -8.99 -8.47 9.08
CA THR A 52 -9.01 -9.65 9.98
C THR A 52 -8.13 -9.47 11.23
N LEU A 53 -7.56 -8.28 11.39
CA LEU A 53 -6.89 -7.88 12.63
C LEU A 53 -7.91 -7.36 13.64
N SER A 54 -7.77 -7.69 14.92
CA SER A 54 -8.49 -6.97 15.97
C SER A 54 -7.97 -5.52 16.04
N TYR A 55 -8.69 -4.64 16.74
CA TYR A 55 -8.22 -3.27 16.96
C TYR A 55 -6.85 -3.23 17.65
N GLU A 56 -6.66 -4.08 18.65
CA GLU A 56 -5.41 -4.19 19.39
C GLU A 56 -4.28 -4.71 18.53
N GLU A 57 -4.52 -5.74 17.72
CA GLU A 57 -3.53 -6.27 16.78
C GLU A 57 -3.17 -5.25 15.69
N HIS A 58 -4.15 -4.52 15.18
CA HIS A 58 -3.94 -3.47 14.18
C HIS A 58 -3.00 -2.37 14.73
N GLN A 59 -3.26 -1.91 15.96
CA GLN A 59 -2.42 -0.94 16.64
C GLN A 59 -1.02 -1.49 16.91
N GLU A 60 -0.91 -2.74 17.36
CA GLU A 60 0.38 -3.38 17.66
C GLU A 60 1.23 -3.56 16.40
N VAL A 61 0.64 -3.97 15.26
CA VAL A 61 1.36 -4.10 13.97
C VAL A 61 1.95 -2.74 13.54
N ILE A 62 1.17 -1.67 13.64
CA ILE A 62 1.64 -0.31 13.29
C ILE A 62 2.75 0.12 14.26
N LYS A 63 2.57 -0.09 15.56
CA LYS A 63 3.55 0.26 16.59
C LYS A 63 4.86 -0.47 16.39
N ILE A 64 4.85 -1.80 16.16
CA ILE A 64 6.05 -2.59 15.87
C ILE A 64 6.77 -2.03 14.64
N ALA A 65 6.03 -1.74 13.56
CA ALA A 65 6.63 -1.17 12.36
C ALA A 65 7.34 0.16 12.63
N ILE A 66 6.72 1.05 13.40
CA ILE A 66 7.30 2.35 13.79
C ILE A 66 8.54 2.17 14.68
N ASP A 67 8.44 1.33 15.72
CA ASP A 67 9.53 1.10 16.68
C ASP A 67 10.77 0.50 15.99
N ILE A 68 10.57 -0.37 14.99
CA ILE A 68 11.68 -1.02 14.26
C ILE A 68 12.27 -0.12 13.19
N THR A 69 11.46 0.67 12.50
CA THR A 69 12.00 1.60 11.47
C THR A 69 12.87 2.68 12.07
N LYS A 70 12.59 3.11 13.30
CA LYS A 70 13.33 4.17 14.00
C LYS A 70 13.53 5.40 13.11
N ARG A 71 12.51 5.74 12.32
CA ARG A 71 12.52 6.85 11.34
C ARG A 71 13.58 6.73 10.22
N LYS A 72 14.13 5.54 9.97
CA LYS A 72 15.04 5.33 8.83
C LYS A 72 14.31 5.38 7.50
N ILE A 73 13.06 4.92 7.49
CA ILE A 73 12.12 5.02 6.37
C ILE A 73 10.74 5.36 6.94
N PRO A 74 9.89 6.10 6.21
CA PRO A 74 8.55 6.46 6.66
C PRO A 74 7.64 5.23 6.82
N VAL A 75 6.78 5.30 7.83
CA VAL A 75 5.70 4.36 8.07
C VAL A 75 4.37 5.04 7.75
N ILE A 76 3.70 4.57 6.72
CA ILE A 76 2.38 5.04 6.30
C ILE A 76 1.35 4.06 6.84
N ALA A 77 0.67 4.41 7.90
CA ALA A 77 -0.27 3.51 8.56
C ALA A 77 -1.54 3.31 7.72
N GLY A 78 -1.90 2.07 7.40
CA GLY A 78 -3.19 1.75 6.80
C GLY A 78 -4.29 1.84 7.85
N THR A 79 -5.05 2.92 7.88
CA THR A 79 -6.08 3.19 8.89
C THR A 79 -7.46 3.47 8.29
N GLY A 80 -7.62 3.28 6.97
CA GLY A 80 -8.90 3.46 6.30
C GLY A 80 -9.91 2.37 6.65
N SER A 81 -11.18 2.77 6.78
CA SER A 81 -12.32 1.89 7.01
C SER A 81 -13.53 2.37 6.20
N ASN A 82 -14.53 1.50 6.04
CA ASN A 82 -15.84 1.89 5.51
C ASN A 82 -16.74 2.58 6.56
N SER A 83 -16.26 2.67 7.80
CA SER A 83 -16.84 3.47 8.88
C SER A 83 -15.95 4.68 9.15
N THR A 84 -16.51 5.89 9.07
CA THR A 84 -15.75 7.12 9.38
C THR A 84 -15.27 7.11 10.83
N TYR A 85 -16.10 6.61 11.75
CA TYR A 85 -15.74 6.50 13.16
C TYR A 85 -14.51 5.62 13.38
N GLU A 86 -14.50 4.42 12.80
CA GLU A 86 -13.35 3.50 12.89
C GLU A 86 -12.08 4.08 12.26
N ALA A 87 -12.21 4.73 11.10
CA ALA A 87 -11.07 5.38 10.45
C ALA A 87 -10.47 6.49 11.32
N LEU A 88 -11.31 7.27 12.03
CA LEU A 88 -10.86 8.28 12.98
C LEU A 88 -10.11 7.67 14.16
N GLU A 89 -10.66 6.65 14.80
CA GLU A 89 -10.05 5.95 15.96
C GLU A 89 -8.68 5.33 15.57
N MET A 90 -8.64 4.61 14.43
CA MET A 90 -7.40 4.00 13.95
C MET A 90 -6.36 5.06 13.58
N THR A 91 -6.77 6.16 12.96
CA THR A 91 -5.87 7.26 12.58
C THR A 91 -5.31 7.95 13.81
N ALA A 92 -6.13 8.25 14.80
CA ALA A 92 -5.69 8.85 16.07
C ALA A 92 -4.68 7.94 16.81
N SER A 93 -4.92 6.63 16.79
CA SER A 93 -3.99 5.66 17.37
C SER A 93 -2.64 5.63 16.62
N ALA A 94 -2.67 5.63 15.29
CA ALA A 94 -1.46 5.65 14.46
C ALA A 94 -0.66 6.96 14.64
N GLU A 95 -1.33 8.10 14.72
CA GLU A 95 -0.73 9.40 15.01
C GLU A 95 -0.04 9.40 16.38
N LYS A 96 -0.73 8.91 17.41
CA LYS A 96 -0.16 8.77 18.77
C LYS A 96 1.04 7.83 18.81
N ALA A 97 1.04 6.77 18.00
CA ALA A 97 2.17 5.86 17.89
C ALA A 97 3.37 6.47 17.13
N GLY A 98 3.17 7.56 16.38
CA GLY A 98 4.23 8.27 15.67
C GLY A 98 4.38 7.86 14.21
N ALA A 99 3.30 7.44 13.55
CA ALA A 99 3.28 7.22 12.10
C ALA A 99 3.63 8.52 11.34
N ASP A 100 4.23 8.38 10.15
CA ASP A 100 4.64 9.52 9.33
C ASP A 100 3.52 9.98 8.38
N ALA A 101 2.56 9.11 8.09
CA ALA A 101 1.36 9.38 7.29
C ALA A 101 0.31 8.31 7.51
N THR A 102 -0.87 8.52 6.93
CA THR A 102 -1.97 7.55 6.93
C THR A 102 -2.47 7.27 5.52
N LEU A 103 -2.80 5.99 5.23
CA LEU A 103 -3.41 5.53 3.99
C LEU A 103 -4.90 5.23 4.24
N GLN A 104 -5.77 5.94 3.53
CA GLN A 104 -7.22 5.94 3.72
C GLN A 104 -7.92 5.33 2.50
N VAL A 105 -8.35 4.07 2.61
CA VAL A 105 -9.08 3.40 1.53
C VAL A 105 -10.47 4.00 1.36
N VAL A 106 -10.91 4.10 0.10
CA VAL A 106 -12.32 4.42 -0.22
C VAL A 106 -13.24 3.43 0.49
N PRO A 107 -14.26 3.91 1.24
CA PRO A 107 -15.23 3.06 1.91
C PRO A 107 -15.81 2.00 0.97
N TYR A 108 -15.63 0.75 1.33
CA TYR A 108 -16.06 -0.43 0.61
C TYR A 108 -17.40 -0.93 1.16
N TYR A 109 -18.15 -1.71 0.39
CA TYR A 109 -19.40 -2.37 0.74
C TYR A 109 -20.62 -1.42 0.83
N ASN A 110 -20.58 -0.36 1.65
CA ASN A 110 -21.71 0.57 1.91
C ASN A 110 -21.91 1.62 0.81
N LYS A 111 -21.07 1.67 -0.22
CA LYS A 111 -21.21 2.42 -1.47
C LYS A 111 -21.59 3.90 -1.29
N PRO A 112 -20.81 4.71 -0.57
CA PRO A 112 -21.11 6.13 -0.43
C PRO A 112 -21.07 6.86 -1.79
N ASN A 113 -21.92 7.88 -1.96
CA ASN A 113 -21.83 8.79 -3.10
C ASN A 113 -20.64 9.76 -2.94
N GLN A 114 -20.33 10.56 -3.96
CA GLN A 114 -19.17 11.47 -3.95
C GLN A 114 -19.23 12.50 -2.81
N SER A 115 -20.42 12.98 -2.44
CA SER A 115 -20.58 13.87 -1.29
C SER A 115 -20.26 13.16 0.03
N GLY A 116 -20.65 11.90 0.17
CA GLY A 116 -20.29 11.06 1.32
C GLY A 116 -18.78 10.80 1.41
N LEU A 117 -18.15 10.49 0.27
CA LEU A 117 -16.69 10.32 0.18
C LEU A 117 -15.95 11.60 0.57
N TYR A 118 -16.36 12.72 0.02
CA TYR A 118 -15.79 14.02 0.38
C TYR A 118 -15.89 14.28 1.89
N LYS A 119 -17.08 14.11 2.48
CA LYS A 119 -17.28 14.33 3.93
C LYS A 119 -16.47 13.36 4.79
N HIS A 120 -16.36 12.10 4.36
CA HIS A 120 -15.58 11.06 5.04
C HIS A 120 -14.11 11.46 5.14
N PHE A 121 -13.47 11.74 4.00
CA PHE A 121 -12.05 12.08 3.96
C PHE A 121 -11.76 13.46 4.57
N SER A 122 -12.63 14.46 4.38
CA SER A 122 -12.48 15.75 5.04
C SER A 122 -12.61 15.65 6.56
N ASN A 123 -13.49 14.78 7.06
CA ASN A 123 -13.62 14.57 8.51
C ASN A 123 -12.34 13.91 9.08
N ILE A 124 -11.79 12.91 8.40
CA ILE A 124 -10.52 12.29 8.80
C ILE A 124 -9.39 13.33 8.80
N SER A 125 -9.25 14.06 7.70
CA SER A 125 -8.24 15.11 7.53
C SER A 125 -8.31 16.16 8.66
N ASN A 126 -9.50 16.62 9.02
CA ASN A 126 -9.70 17.64 10.04
C ASN A 126 -9.41 17.15 11.48
N ASN A 127 -9.27 15.85 11.70
CA ASN A 127 -9.06 15.25 13.01
C ASN A 127 -7.68 14.61 13.18
N THR A 128 -6.74 14.87 12.28
CA THR A 128 -5.35 14.43 12.39
C THR A 128 -4.39 15.48 11.84
N SER A 129 -3.19 15.52 12.38
CA SER A 129 -2.08 16.30 11.81
C SER A 129 -1.25 15.49 10.79
N LEU A 130 -1.49 14.19 10.67
CA LEU A 130 -0.77 13.34 9.73
C LEU A 130 -1.08 13.72 8.28
N PRO A 131 -0.10 13.63 7.38
CA PRO A 131 -0.35 13.57 5.95
C PRO A 131 -1.31 12.41 5.62
N VAL A 132 -2.36 12.70 4.87
CA VAL A 132 -3.39 11.74 4.46
C VAL A 132 -3.19 11.39 2.99
N ILE A 133 -3.07 10.10 2.69
CA ILE A 133 -3.04 9.56 1.34
C ILE A 133 -4.36 8.85 1.09
N LEU A 134 -5.11 9.33 0.12
CA LEU A 134 -6.32 8.67 -0.35
C LEU A 134 -5.95 7.33 -1.01
N TYR A 135 -6.82 6.33 -0.94
CA TYR A 135 -6.60 5.07 -1.64
C TYR A 135 -7.81 4.68 -2.48
N ASN A 136 -7.66 4.87 -3.79
CA ASN A 136 -8.69 4.55 -4.77
C ASN A 136 -8.45 3.16 -5.37
N ILE A 137 -9.37 2.23 -5.08
CA ILE A 137 -9.29 0.83 -5.56
C ILE A 137 -10.68 0.29 -5.92
N PRO A 138 -11.27 0.75 -7.02
CA PRO A 138 -12.65 0.40 -7.39
C PRO A 138 -12.88 -1.11 -7.58
N GLY A 139 -11.85 -1.87 -7.96
CA GLY A 139 -11.92 -3.33 -8.06
C GLY A 139 -12.24 -4.05 -6.74
N ARG A 140 -12.00 -3.41 -5.59
CA ARG A 140 -12.32 -3.94 -4.26
C ARG A 140 -13.42 -3.16 -3.55
N SER A 141 -13.40 -1.83 -3.65
CA SER A 141 -14.37 -0.97 -2.97
C SER A 141 -15.70 -0.85 -3.72
N VAL A 142 -15.74 -1.20 -5.02
CA VAL A 142 -16.89 -1.02 -5.93
C VAL A 142 -17.21 0.45 -6.21
N VAL A 143 -16.68 1.38 -5.39
CA VAL A 143 -16.83 2.83 -5.54
C VAL A 143 -15.48 3.43 -5.89
N SER A 144 -15.47 4.38 -6.81
CA SER A 144 -14.29 5.16 -7.21
C SER A 144 -14.45 6.62 -6.80
N LEU A 145 -13.35 7.24 -6.39
CA LEU A 145 -13.26 8.70 -6.29
C LEU A 145 -13.24 9.29 -7.70
N LYS A 146 -14.14 10.24 -7.97
CA LYS A 146 -14.10 11.03 -9.20
C LYS A 146 -13.01 12.10 -9.13
N ILE A 147 -12.46 12.48 -10.27
CA ILE A 147 -11.39 13.48 -10.36
C ILE A 147 -11.79 14.81 -9.67
N GLU A 148 -13.02 15.24 -9.87
CA GLU A 148 -13.52 16.47 -9.23
C GLU A 148 -13.54 16.36 -7.70
N THR A 149 -13.81 15.15 -7.17
CA THR A 149 -13.82 14.91 -5.73
C THR A 149 -12.40 14.87 -5.19
N ILE A 150 -11.46 14.24 -5.91
CA ILE A 150 -10.02 14.20 -5.55
C ILE A 150 -9.47 15.64 -5.52
N ASN A 151 -9.68 16.39 -6.60
CA ASN A 151 -9.22 17.78 -6.71
C ASN A 151 -9.79 18.65 -5.55
N LYS A 152 -11.10 18.55 -5.30
CA LYS A 152 -11.73 19.29 -4.22
C LYS A 152 -11.14 18.94 -2.85
N LEU A 153 -10.90 17.65 -2.59
CA LEU A 153 -10.25 17.19 -1.35
C LEU A 153 -8.85 17.76 -1.21
N ALA A 154 -8.05 17.72 -2.27
CA ALA A 154 -6.68 18.23 -2.29
C ALA A 154 -6.59 19.74 -2.05
N LEU A 155 -7.54 20.53 -2.62
CA LEU A 155 -7.56 21.98 -2.47
C LEU A 155 -8.07 22.45 -1.12
N GLU A 156 -9.06 21.77 -0.56
CA GLU A 156 -9.76 22.22 0.66
C GLU A 156 -9.19 21.61 1.95
N ASN A 157 -8.35 20.56 1.86
CA ASN A 157 -7.78 19.88 3.02
C ASN A 157 -6.26 19.78 2.89
N LYS A 158 -5.53 20.67 3.55
CA LYS A 158 -4.08 20.85 3.39
C LYS A 158 -3.23 19.62 3.69
N ASN A 159 -3.70 18.71 4.53
CA ASN A 159 -2.99 17.47 4.87
C ASN A 159 -3.45 16.26 4.03
N ILE A 160 -4.41 16.41 3.11
CA ILE A 160 -4.64 15.43 2.04
C ILE A 160 -3.58 15.69 0.97
N VAL A 161 -2.47 14.98 1.06
CA VAL A 161 -1.25 15.26 0.28
C VAL A 161 -1.11 14.43 -0.97
N GLY A 162 -1.94 13.39 -1.15
CA GLY A 162 -1.80 12.52 -2.31
C GLY A 162 -2.80 11.37 -2.36
N ILE A 163 -2.59 10.52 -3.35
CA ILE A 163 -3.43 9.36 -3.63
C ILE A 163 -2.58 8.15 -4.02
N LYS A 164 -2.95 6.98 -3.51
CA LYS A 164 -2.61 5.69 -4.08
C LYS A 164 -3.69 5.33 -5.11
N GLU A 165 -3.32 5.34 -6.39
CA GLU A 165 -4.22 5.03 -7.49
C GLU A 165 -4.05 3.56 -7.90
N ALA A 166 -5.12 2.79 -7.80
CA ALA A 166 -5.18 1.37 -8.08
C ALA A 166 -6.43 0.96 -8.88
N SER A 167 -6.88 1.85 -9.78
CA SER A 167 -7.96 1.52 -10.72
C SER A 167 -7.52 0.61 -11.86
N GLY A 168 -6.20 0.54 -12.12
CA GLY A 168 -5.65 -0.16 -13.27
C GLY A 168 -5.71 0.64 -14.58
N ASP A 169 -6.16 1.90 -14.52
CA ASP A 169 -6.25 2.79 -15.68
C ASP A 169 -5.29 3.98 -15.55
N ILE A 170 -4.28 4.01 -16.41
CA ILE A 170 -3.27 5.08 -16.43
C ILE A 170 -3.86 6.45 -16.82
N SER A 171 -4.99 6.49 -17.51
CA SER A 171 -5.65 7.76 -17.85
C SER A 171 -6.09 8.52 -16.60
N THR A 172 -6.51 7.80 -15.56
CA THR A 172 -6.85 8.38 -14.25
C THR A 172 -5.65 9.11 -13.62
N THR A 173 -4.44 8.57 -13.74
CA THR A 173 -3.22 9.23 -13.27
C THR A 173 -2.98 10.56 -14.00
N LYS A 174 -3.14 10.57 -15.32
CA LYS A 174 -3.00 11.81 -16.15
C LYS A 174 -4.01 12.87 -15.75
N GLU A 175 -5.27 12.47 -15.56
CA GLU A 175 -6.33 13.38 -15.16
C GLU A 175 -6.10 13.97 -13.75
N ILE A 176 -5.66 13.15 -12.80
CA ILE A 176 -5.28 13.61 -11.44
C ILE A 176 -4.12 14.61 -11.54
N LYS A 177 -3.06 14.28 -12.31
CA LYS A 177 -1.90 15.16 -12.47
C LYS A 177 -2.27 16.50 -13.10
N ALA A 178 -3.19 16.52 -14.05
CA ALA A 178 -3.67 17.73 -14.71
C ALA A 178 -4.60 18.59 -13.85
N SER A 179 -5.28 17.99 -12.86
CA SER A 179 -6.36 18.63 -12.11
C SER A 179 -5.97 19.04 -10.68
N CYS A 180 -5.07 18.29 -10.04
CA CYS A 180 -4.67 18.52 -8.66
C CYS A 180 -3.46 19.48 -8.55
N PRO A 181 -3.16 20.01 -7.34
CA PRO A 181 -1.96 20.81 -7.10
C PRO A 181 -0.69 20.12 -7.60
N GLU A 182 0.32 20.90 -8.00
CA GLU A 182 1.56 20.39 -8.59
C GLU A 182 2.31 19.43 -7.65
N ASP A 183 2.25 19.68 -6.34
CA ASP A 183 2.88 18.90 -5.28
C ASP A 183 2.03 17.72 -4.78
N PHE A 184 0.83 17.51 -5.38
CA PHE A 184 -0.03 16.39 -5.01
C PHE A 184 0.61 15.06 -5.41
N ILE A 185 0.82 14.17 -4.43
CA ILE A 185 1.53 12.91 -4.58
C ILE A 185 0.62 11.89 -5.27
N ILE A 186 1.13 11.25 -6.33
CA ILE A 186 0.44 10.14 -6.99
C ILE A 186 1.32 8.89 -6.86
N LEU A 187 0.81 7.87 -6.17
CA LEU A 187 1.48 6.59 -5.97
C LEU A 187 0.73 5.50 -6.75
N SER A 188 1.44 4.73 -7.55
CA SER A 188 0.86 3.53 -8.15
C SER A 188 0.44 2.55 -7.06
N GLY A 189 -0.76 1.98 -7.19
CA GLY A 189 -1.24 0.86 -6.37
C GLY A 189 -1.27 -0.47 -7.12
N GLU A 190 -0.74 -0.49 -8.35
CA GLU A 190 -0.75 -1.64 -9.26
C GLU A 190 0.67 -1.92 -9.77
N ASP A 191 1.28 -3.02 -9.33
CA ASP A 191 2.70 -3.33 -9.61
C ASP A 191 3.01 -3.41 -11.12
N SER A 192 2.05 -3.82 -11.93
CA SER A 192 2.21 -3.90 -13.38
C SER A 192 2.29 -2.52 -14.07
N LEU A 193 1.84 -1.46 -13.39
CA LEU A 193 1.80 -0.08 -13.91
C LEU A 193 2.85 0.84 -13.27
N ASN A 194 3.69 0.35 -12.38
CA ASN A 194 4.61 1.19 -11.61
C ASN A 194 5.47 2.09 -12.49
N LEU A 195 6.15 1.54 -13.49
CA LEU A 195 6.98 2.34 -14.39
C LEU A 195 6.16 3.34 -15.20
N SER A 196 5.03 2.91 -15.76
CA SER A 196 4.17 3.77 -16.57
C SER A 196 3.62 4.96 -15.77
N ILE A 197 3.25 4.74 -14.51
CA ILE A 197 2.79 5.83 -13.62
C ILE A 197 3.95 6.78 -13.28
N LEU A 198 5.17 6.29 -13.11
CA LEU A 198 6.34 7.13 -12.92
C LEU A 198 6.61 7.99 -14.18
N GLU A 199 6.49 7.42 -15.38
CA GLU A 199 6.64 8.13 -16.67
C GLU A 199 5.58 9.24 -16.83
N GLU A 200 4.40 9.09 -16.25
CA GLU A 200 3.34 10.11 -16.20
C GLU A 200 3.49 11.10 -15.03
N GLY A 201 4.62 11.11 -14.35
CA GLY A 201 4.91 12.04 -13.25
C GLY A 201 4.43 11.59 -11.88
N GLY A 202 4.20 10.30 -11.71
CA GLY A 202 3.95 9.71 -10.38
C GLY A 202 5.15 9.85 -9.45
N SER A 203 4.88 9.94 -8.17
CA SER A 203 5.90 10.13 -7.11
C SER A 203 6.53 8.81 -6.63
N GLY A 204 5.96 7.68 -7.00
CA GLY A 204 6.38 6.36 -6.55
C GLY A 204 5.26 5.33 -6.65
N PHE A 205 5.38 4.28 -5.88
CA PHE A 205 4.41 3.19 -5.86
C PHE A 205 4.35 2.48 -4.50
N ILE A 206 3.17 1.96 -4.17
CA ILE A 206 2.94 1.09 -3.00
C ILE A 206 2.76 -0.34 -3.52
N SER A 207 3.81 -1.13 -3.42
CA SER A 207 4.00 -2.41 -4.09
C SER A 207 3.68 -3.60 -3.21
N VAL A 208 3.10 -4.65 -3.79
CA VAL A 208 2.98 -6.00 -3.23
C VAL A 208 4.26 -6.78 -3.50
N THR A 209 4.77 -6.71 -4.73
CA THR A 209 5.95 -7.43 -5.22
C THR A 209 7.20 -7.14 -4.38
N SER A 210 7.32 -5.92 -3.85
CA SER A 210 8.43 -5.52 -2.98
C SER A 210 8.49 -6.26 -1.63
N ASN A 211 7.46 -7.01 -1.23
CA ASN A 211 7.58 -7.95 -0.12
C ASN A 211 8.56 -9.10 -0.45
N LEU A 212 8.61 -9.52 -1.72
CA LEU A 212 9.40 -10.66 -2.18
C LEU A 212 10.77 -10.23 -2.70
N ILE A 213 10.82 -9.20 -3.55
CA ILE A 213 12.02 -8.69 -4.22
C ILE A 213 12.17 -7.16 -4.00
N PRO A 214 12.39 -6.72 -2.74
CA PRO A 214 12.42 -5.29 -2.42
C PRO A 214 13.59 -4.55 -3.07
N GLU A 215 14.73 -5.21 -3.30
CA GLU A 215 15.92 -4.60 -3.92
C GLU A 215 15.64 -4.22 -5.36
N GLU A 216 15.08 -5.14 -6.16
CA GLU A 216 14.73 -4.92 -7.57
C GLU A 216 13.65 -3.82 -7.70
N CYS A 217 12.61 -3.87 -6.85
CA CYS A 217 11.58 -2.83 -6.85
C CYS A 217 12.16 -1.45 -6.49
N SER A 218 13.08 -1.41 -5.52
CA SER A 218 13.76 -0.17 -5.13
C SER A 218 14.68 0.34 -6.24
N MET A 219 15.42 -0.56 -6.90
CA MET A 219 16.27 -0.24 -8.04
C MET A 219 15.48 0.29 -9.23
N LEU A 220 14.29 -0.27 -9.52
CA LEU A 220 13.40 0.26 -10.55
C LEU A 220 13.14 1.76 -10.36
N TYR A 221 12.72 2.15 -9.16
CA TYR A 221 12.47 3.56 -8.85
C TYR A 221 13.75 4.40 -8.91
N ASN A 222 14.83 3.93 -8.29
CA ASN A 222 16.08 4.67 -8.22
C ASN A 222 16.71 4.91 -9.60
N SER A 223 16.67 3.92 -10.48
CA SER A 223 17.17 4.04 -11.86
C SER A 223 16.32 5.03 -12.66
N PHE A 224 14.99 4.98 -12.52
CA PHE A 224 14.11 5.95 -13.15
C PHE A 224 14.43 7.38 -12.69
N GLN A 225 14.58 7.61 -11.38
CA GLN A 225 14.90 8.94 -10.83
C GLN A 225 16.24 9.50 -11.28
N LYS A 226 17.20 8.61 -11.60
CA LYS A 226 18.51 9.00 -12.14
C LYS A 226 18.51 9.25 -13.66
N GLY A 227 17.39 9.02 -14.35
CA GLY A 227 17.32 9.06 -15.82
C GLY A 227 17.97 7.86 -16.50
N GLU A 228 18.18 6.75 -15.77
CA GLU A 228 18.71 5.49 -16.30
C GLU A 228 17.57 4.65 -16.93
N ASP A 229 16.85 5.23 -17.91
CA ASP A 229 15.60 4.68 -18.45
C ASP A 229 15.73 3.24 -18.97
N SER A 230 16.85 2.93 -19.63
CA SER A 230 17.12 1.58 -20.14
C SER A 230 17.22 0.54 -19.02
N VAL A 231 17.80 0.92 -17.88
CA VAL A 231 17.91 0.06 -16.69
C VAL A 231 16.53 -0.11 -16.06
N ALA A 232 15.80 0.97 -15.85
CA ALA A 232 14.44 0.94 -15.31
C ALA A 232 13.51 0.06 -16.14
N LYS A 233 13.51 0.22 -17.47
CA LYS A 233 12.71 -0.59 -18.40
C LYS A 233 13.11 -2.07 -18.37
N LYS A 234 14.40 -2.37 -18.28
CA LYS A 234 14.87 -3.75 -18.14
C LYS A 234 14.35 -4.39 -16.86
N ILE A 235 14.54 -3.74 -15.71
CA ILE A 235 14.05 -4.24 -14.41
C ILE A 235 12.54 -4.47 -14.48
N ASN A 236 11.77 -3.49 -14.99
CA ASN A 236 10.32 -3.60 -15.13
C ASN A 236 9.90 -4.81 -15.98
N SER A 237 10.64 -5.07 -17.08
CA SER A 237 10.40 -6.24 -17.92
C SER A 237 10.74 -7.56 -17.22
N ASP A 238 11.86 -7.60 -16.50
CA ASP A 238 12.32 -8.79 -15.79
C ASP A 238 11.33 -9.22 -14.68
N ILE A 239 10.72 -8.26 -13.98
CA ILE A 239 9.76 -8.54 -12.91
C ILE A 239 8.29 -8.65 -13.38
N ALA A 240 8.00 -8.36 -14.66
CA ALA A 240 6.63 -8.27 -15.17
C ALA A 240 5.84 -9.59 -15.01
N LYS A 241 6.51 -10.72 -15.18
CA LYS A 241 5.89 -12.03 -15.02
C LYS A 241 5.55 -12.31 -13.56
N LEU A 242 6.46 -11.99 -12.65
CA LEU A 242 6.23 -12.11 -11.21
C LEU A 242 5.06 -11.23 -10.76
N ASN A 243 4.99 -9.98 -11.25
CA ASN A 243 3.88 -9.08 -10.96
C ASN A 243 2.52 -9.72 -11.30
N LYS A 244 2.41 -10.40 -12.45
CA LYS A 244 1.19 -11.11 -12.85
C LYS A 244 0.90 -12.32 -11.96
N LEU A 245 1.92 -13.11 -11.64
CA LEU A 245 1.78 -14.33 -10.83
C LEU A 245 1.36 -14.02 -9.40
N LEU A 246 1.77 -12.91 -8.83
CA LEU A 246 1.36 -12.49 -7.49
C LEU A 246 -0.10 -12.03 -7.40
N PHE A 247 -0.80 -11.97 -8.53
CA PHE A 247 -2.23 -11.64 -8.63
C PHE A 247 -3.08 -12.71 -9.33
N ILE A 248 -2.59 -13.96 -9.44
CA ILE A 248 -3.39 -15.10 -9.95
C ILE A 248 -4.52 -15.49 -9.01
N ASP A 249 -4.45 -15.01 -7.78
CA ASP A 249 -5.51 -15.08 -6.78
C ASP A 249 -5.57 -13.76 -6.00
N THR A 250 -6.56 -13.66 -5.12
CA THR A 250 -6.74 -12.49 -4.26
C THR A 250 -5.48 -12.21 -3.42
N ASN A 251 -4.86 -11.03 -3.62
CA ASN A 251 -3.80 -10.55 -2.73
C ASN A 251 -4.34 -10.41 -1.29
N PRO A 252 -3.66 -10.96 -0.26
CA PRO A 252 -2.25 -11.37 -0.23
C PRO A 252 -2.00 -12.90 -0.34
N ILE A 253 -2.91 -13.68 -0.89
CA ILE A 253 -2.77 -15.15 -0.94
C ILE A 253 -1.49 -15.58 -1.69
N PRO A 254 -1.25 -15.13 -2.97
CA PRO A 254 -0.06 -15.54 -3.71
C PRO A 254 1.24 -15.03 -3.09
N ILE A 255 1.27 -13.78 -2.61
CA ILE A 255 2.50 -13.21 -2.04
C ILE A 255 2.91 -13.93 -0.75
N LYS A 256 1.98 -14.26 0.15
CA LYS A 256 2.30 -15.02 1.36
C LYS A 256 2.79 -16.43 1.05
N PHE A 257 2.18 -17.09 0.05
CA PHE A 257 2.69 -18.36 -0.44
C PHE A 257 4.14 -18.23 -0.93
N ALA A 258 4.43 -17.31 -1.84
CA ALA A 258 5.77 -17.10 -2.38
C ALA A 258 6.81 -16.80 -1.28
N MET A 259 6.47 -15.90 -0.35
CA MET A 259 7.33 -15.56 0.79
C MET A 259 7.59 -16.78 1.70
N SER A 260 6.60 -17.66 1.88
CA SER A 260 6.76 -18.87 2.69
C SER A 260 7.73 -19.86 2.06
N LYS A 261 7.79 -19.94 0.73
CA LYS A 261 8.77 -20.77 0.00
C LYS A 261 10.20 -20.29 0.19
N LEU A 262 10.38 -19.00 0.45
CA LEU A 262 11.68 -18.41 0.80
C LEU A 262 11.98 -18.41 2.31
N GLY A 263 11.11 -19.00 3.13
CA GLY A 263 11.28 -19.05 4.58
C GLY A 263 11.13 -17.69 5.29
N LEU A 264 10.50 -16.70 4.63
CA LEU A 264 10.30 -15.34 5.15
C LEU A 264 9.10 -15.24 6.11
N CYS A 265 8.12 -16.10 5.95
CA CYS A 265 6.98 -16.27 6.84
C CYS A 265 6.43 -17.69 6.69
N ILE A 266 5.50 -18.11 7.51
CA ILE A 266 4.69 -19.30 7.23
C ILE A 266 3.51 -18.95 6.33
N ASN A 267 3.04 -19.90 5.51
CA ASN A 267 1.86 -19.72 4.65
C ASN A 267 0.58 -19.80 5.47
N SER A 268 0.33 -18.79 6.28
CA SER A 268 -0.82 -18.67 7.16
C SER A 268 -1.61 -17.40 6.85
N LEU A 269 -2.89 -17.55 6.55
CA LEU A 269 -3.84 -16.46 6.35
C LEU A 269 -4.99 -16.63 7.36
N ARG A 270 -5.70 -15.55 7.62
CA ARG A 270 -6.92 -15.59 8.43
C ARG A 270 -8.16 -15.71 7.56
N LEU A 271 -9.12 -16.51 7.98
CA LEU A 271 -10.41 -16.56 7.32
C LEU A 271 -11.05 -15.17 7.24
N PRO A 272 -11.71 -14.83 6.13
CA PRO A 272 -12.18 -15.74 5.08
C PRO A 272 -11.14 -16.07 3.99
N LEU A 273 -9.91 -15.54 4.06
CA LEU A 273 -8.85 -15.92 3.12
C LEU A 273 -8.27 -17.30 3.48
N THR A 274 -7.97 -18.07 2.44
CA THR A 274 -7.33 -19.39 2.54
C THR A 274 -6.03 -19.41 1.75
N THR A 275 -5.23 -20.47 1.92
CA THR A 275 -4.03 -20.69 1.11
C THR A 275 -4.39 -20.98 -0.35
N LEU A 276 -3.44 -20.78 -1.28
CA LEU A 276 -3.59 -21.15 -2.68
C LEU A 276 -3.97 -22.63 -2.83
N ASP A 277 -4.80 -22.92 -3.83
CA ASP A 277 -5.07 -24.28 -4.29
C ASP A 277 -3.87 -24.87 -5.08
N ASP A 278 -3.85 -26.22 -5.24
CA ASP A 278 -2.73 -26.93 -5.86
C ASP A 278 -2.52 -26.52 -7.33
N GLU A 279 -3.59 -26.18 -8.06
CA GLU A 279 -3.50 -25.75 -9.45
C GLU A 279 -2.72 -24.43 -9.58
N LYS A 280 -3.05 -23.44 -8.75
CA LYS A 280 -2.37 -22.14 -8.73
C LYS A 280 -0.96 -22.24 -8.13
N ILE A 281 -0.76 -23.12 -7.13
CA ILE A 281 0.57 -23.44 -6.61
C ILE A 281 1.47 -23.91 -7.74
N SER A 282 0.99 -24.82 -8.59
CA SER A 282 1.77 -25.34 -9.72
C SER A 282 2.18 -24.22 -10.70
N GLN A 283 1.34 -23.24 -10.94
CA GLN A 283 1.66 -22.09 -11.79
C GLN A 283 2.76 -21.20 -11.21
N LEU A 284 2.81 -21.05 -9.87
CA LEU A 284 3.83 -20.25 -9.17
C LEU A 284 5.19 -20.97 -9.02
N LEU A 285 5.22 -22.30 -9.04
CA LEU A 285 6.45 -23.08 -8.80
C LEU A 285 7.20 -23.47 -10.09
N ILE A 286 6.58 -23.33 -11.27
CA ILE A 286 7.22 -23.64 -12.58
C ILE A 286 8.25 -22.54 -12.96
N GLU A 287 8.39 -21.52 -12.15
CA GLU A 287 9.23 -20.33 -12.37
C GLU A 287 10.27 -20.12 -11.27
#